data_d8c0ed1932d17caaf7d983e532400b91
#
_entry.id   d8c0ed1932d17caaf7d983e532400b91
#
_cell.length_a   1.000
_cell.length_b   1.000
_cell.length_c   1.000
_cell.angle_alpha   90.00
_cell.angle_beta   90.00
_cell.angle_gamma   90.00
#
_symmetry.space_group_name_H-M   'P 1'
#
loop_
_entity.id
_entity.type
_entity.pdbx_description
1 polymer ?
#
loop_
_entity_poly.entity_id
_entity_poly.type
_entity_poly.pdbx_seq_one_letter_code
_entity_poly.pdbx_strand_id
1 'polypeptide(L)'
;MDKQIRRIGVLTSGGDAPGMNALIRAVVRTASAHDISVLGIRRGYSGLINGDIIEMAARSVDGIIRKGGTMLYTARCKEMLTDEGLQKAADTCRYLGIDGLICCGGDGTFRGAQALSRKGVPCIGVPGTIDNDIVCTDYTIGFDTALSLIHISAGRRYRKSMRAF
;
A
#
# COMPACT_ATOMS: atom_id res chain seq x y z
N MET A 1 29.13 4.36 8.32
CA MET A 1 28.36 3.46 9.20
C MET A 1 27.01 3.26 8.55
N ASP A 2 26.69 2.06 8.11
CA ASP A 2 25.38 1.75 7.58
C ASP A 2 24.35 1.88 8.71
N LYS A 3 23.35 2.75 8.48
CA LYS A 3 22.28 2.94 9.46
C LYS A 3 21.44 1.67 9.53
N GLN A 4 21.44 0.99 10.67
CA GLN A 4 20.61 -0.19 10.88
C GLN A 4 19.12 0.21 10.83
N ILE A 5 18.34 -0.40 9.94
CA ILE A 5 16.89 -0.22 9.86
C ILE A 5 16.24 -0.93 11.04
N ARG A 6 15.47 -0.21 11.84
CA ARG A 6 14.76 -0.73 13.03
C ARG A 6 13.25 -0.59 12.93
N ARG A 7 12.77 0.38 12.17
CA ARG A 7 11.35 0.67 12.04
C ARG A 7 10.99 1.08 10.62
N ILE A 8 9.99 0.45 10.05
CA ILE A 8 9.47 0.78 8.72
C ILE A 8 8.00 1.15 8.78
N GLY A 9 7.59 2.04 7.87
CA GLY A 9 6.19 2.33 7.61
C GLY A 9 5.70 1.56 6.39
N VAL A 10 4.43 1.13 6.37
CA VAL A 10 3.76 0.59 5.20
C VAL A 10 2.44 1.32 4.97
N LEU A 11 2.20 1.73 3.75
CA LEU A 11 0.95 2.34 3.31
C LEU A 11 0.45 1.78 1.99
N THR A 12 -0.85 1.87 1.81
CA THR A 12 -1.52 1.63 0.52
C THR A 12 -2.19 2.91 0.06
N SER A 13 -2.04 3.28 -1.20
CA SER A 13 -2.53 4.54 -1.74
C SER A 13 -3.10 4.35 -3.14
N GLY A 14 -4.01 5.24 -3.55
CA GLY A 14 -4.74 5.12 -4.82
C GLY A 14 -6.07 4.38 -4.65
N GLY A 15 -6.53 3.68 -5.68
CA GLY A 15 -7.64 2.74 -5.58
C GLY A 15 -7.21 1.45 -4.86
N ASP A 16 -8.12 0.80 -4.13
CA ASP A 16 -7.80 -0.50 -3.54
C ASP A 16 -7.67 -1.58 -4.61
N ALA A 17 -6.71 -2.48 -4.42
CA ALA A 17 -6.42 -3.56 -5.36
C ALA A 17 -6.24 -4.89 -4.60
N PRO A 18 -6.54 -6.04 -5.23
CA PRO A 18 -6.48 -7.35 -4.58
C PRO A 18 -5.11 -7.71 -3.99
N GLY A 19 -4.03 -7.14 -4.53
CA GLY A 19 -2.66 -7.39 -4.06
C GLY A 19 -2.26 -6.66 -2.79
N MET A 20 -2.99 -5.64 -2.36
CA MET A 20 -2.58 -4.78 -1.24
C MET A 20 -2.49 -5.50 0.09
N ASN A 21 -3.47 -6.34 0.44
CA ASN A 21 -3.42 -7.14 1.66
C ASN A 21 -2.30 -8.19 1.63
N ALA A 22 -2.02 -8.78 0.47
CA ALA A 22 -0.91 -9.73 0.30
C ALA A 22 0.44 -9.05 0.57
N LEU A 23 0.64 -7.84 0.03
CA LEU A 23 1.82 -7.03 0.30
C LEU A 23 1.95 -6.70 1.78
N ILE A 24 0.91 -6.11 2.39
CA ILE A 24 0.93 -5.74 3.81
C ILE A 24 1.34 -6.93 4.68
N ARG A 25 0.74 -8.09 4.41
CA ARG A 25 1.06 -9.33 5.12
C ARG A 25 2.52 -9.75 4.92
N ALA A 26 3.03 -9.69 3.70
CA ALA A 26 4.42 -10.03 3.41
C ALA A 26 5.39 -9.10 4.15
N VAL A 27 5.16 -7.78 4.06
CA VAL A 27 5.97 -6.77 4.75
C VAL A 27 6.02 -7.01 6.26
N VAL A 28 4.85 -7.14 6.90
CA VAL A 28 4.78 -7.28 8.36
C VAL A 28 5.44 -8.58 8.83
N ARG A 29 5.20 -9.69 8.14
CA ARG A 29 5.79 -10.99 8.54
C ARG A 29 7.28 -11.03 8.31
N THR A 30 7.77 -10.51 7.19
CA THR A 30 9.21 -10.45 6.89
C THR A 30 9.93 -9.53 7.88
N ALA A 31 9.39 -8.34 8.13
CA ALA A 31 9.95 -7.40 9.10
C ALA A 31 10.02 -8.02 10.50
N SER A 32 8.94 -8.69 10.95
CA SER A 32 8.90 -9.39 12.22
C SER A 32 9.96 -10.50 12.35
N ALA A 33 10.29 -11.20 11.25
CA ALA A 33 11.33 -12.23 11.24
C ALA A 33 12.76 -11.64 11.32
N HIS A 34 12.90 -10.33 11.12
CA HIS A 34 14.17 -9.59 11.19
C HIS A 34 14.21 -8.58 12.35
N ASP A 35 13.32 -8.71 13.33
CA ASP A 35 13.20 -7.81 14.49
C ASP A 35 13.01 -6.32 14.10
N ILE A 36 12.37 -6.08 12.95
CA ILE A 36 12.02 -4.73 12.48
C ILE A 36 10.57 -4.45 12.86
N SER A 37 10.34 -3.34 13.56
CA SER A 37 8.98 -2.88 13.89
C SER A 37 8.29 -2.28 12.66
N VAL A 38 6.98 -2.54 12.54
CA VAL A 38 6.17 -2.05 11.40
C VAL A 38 5.05 -1.14 11.89
N LEU A 39 4.97 0.04 11.28
CA LEU A 39 3.86 0.97 11.42
C LEU A 39 2.98 0.92 10.18
N GLY A 40 1.73 0.54 10.35
CA GLY A 40 0.70 0.61 9.31
C GLY A 40 0.09 2.00 9.25
N ILE A 41 0.19 2.66 8.10
CA ILE A 41 -0.32 4.00 7.88
C ILE A 41 -1.67 3.87 7.18
N ARG A 42 -2.74 4.22 7.86
CA ARG A 42 -4.09 4.12 7.31
C ARG A 42 -4.40 5.27 6.37
N ARG A 43 -5.22 5.01 5.34
CA ARG A 43 -5.63 6.01 4.34
C ARG A 43 -4.47 6.62 3.56
N GLY A 44 -3.41 5.84 3.35
CA GLY A 44 -2.27 6.23 2.53
C GLY A 44 -1.56 7.49 3.03
N TYR A 45 -1.19 8.36 2.12
CA TYR A 45 -0.48 9.60 2.46
C TYR A 45 -1.29 10.57 3.33
N SER A 46 -2.62 10.56 3.22
CA SER A 46 -3.46 11.38 4.09
C SER A 46 -3.27 10.98 5.56
N GLY A 47 -3.23 9.67 5.83
CA GLY A 47 -2.96 9.19 7.18
C GLY A 47 -1.54 9.49 7.66
N LEU A 48 -0.56 9.49 6.76
CA LEU A 48 0.81 9.87 7.10
C LEU A 48 0.88 11.33 7.57
N ILE A 49 0.21 12.25 6.87
CA ILE A 49 0.16 13.68 7.23
C ILE A 49 -0.60 13.89 8.54
N ASN A 50 -1.69 13.15 8.74
CA ASN A 50 -2.59 13.35 9.90
C ASN A 50 -2.24 12.46 11.10
N GLY A 51 -1.21 11.60 11.01
CA GLY A 51 -0.82 10.71 12.09
C GLY A 51 -1.78 9.53 12.35
N ASP A 52 -2.57 9.11 11.34
CA ASP A 52 -3.45 7.93 11.44
C ASP A 52 -2.66 6.64 11.25
N ILE A 53 -1.97 6.23 12.31
CA ILE A 53 -0.93 5.20 12.30
C ILE A 53 -1.21 4.17 13.38
N ILE A 54 -1.00 2.90 13.05
CA ILE A 54 -1.17 1.75 13.95
C ILE A 54 0.11 0.92 14.00
N GLU A 55 0.43 0.36 15.14
CA GLU A 55 1.47 -0.66 15.25
C GLU A 55 0.97 -2.00 14.68
N MET A 56 1.84 -2.68 13.96
CA MET A 56 1.51 -3.94 13.30
C MET A 56 2.44 -5.06 13.76
N ALA A 57 1.85 -6.10 14.32
CA ALA A 57 2.53 -7.36 14.65
C ALA A 57 2.15 -8.46 13.66
N ALA A 58 2.87 -9.57 13.66
CA ALA A 58 2.58 -10.72 12.80
C ALA A 58 1.12 -11.20 12.90
N ARG A 59 0.51 -11.15 14.08
CA ARG A 59 -0.91 -11.49 14.32
C ARG A 59 -1.89 -10.49 13.71
N SER A 60 -1.50 -9.22 13.57
CA SER A 60 -2.37 -8.19 12.97
C SER A 60 -2.75 -8.49 11.52
N VAL A 61 -1.96 -9.30 10.84
CA VAL A 61 -2.13 -9.64 9.42
C VAL A 61 -2.59 -11.09 9.19
N ASP A 62 -3.08 -11.74 10.24
CA ASP A 62 -3.62 -13.10 10.11
C ASP A 62 -4.92 -13.10 9.29
N GLY A 63 -4.96 -13.95 8.26
CA GLY A 63 -6.14 -14.14 7.42
C GLY A 63 -6.48 -13.00 6.47
N ILE A 64 -5.74 -11.87 6.45
CA ILE A 64 -6.08 -10.71 5.60
C ILE A 64 -5.93 -11.01 4.10
N ILE A 65 -5.09 -11.97 3.71
CA ILE A 65 -4.90 -12.35 2.32
C ILE A 65 -6.19 -12.87 1.65
N ARG A 66 -7.15 -13.34 2.45
CA ARG A 66 -8.46 -13.82 1.98
C ARG A 66 -9.53 -12.73 1.94
N LYS A 67 -9.20 -11.51 2.40
CA LYS A 67 -10.12 -10.38 2.44
C LYS A 67 -9.87 -9.47 1.23
N GLY A 68 -10.94 -9.03 0.60
CA GLY A 68 -10.86 -7.99 -0.44
C GLY A 68 -10.47 -6.63 0.14
N GLY A 69 -10.09 -5.71 -0.74
CA GLY A 69 -9.66 -4.37 -0.38
C GLY A 69 -8.29 -4.34 0.31
N THR A 70 -8.08 -3.32 1.12
CA THR A 70 -6.88 -3.18 1.96
C THR A 70 -7.24 -2.89 3.40
N MET A 71 -6.59 -3.59 4.34
CA MET A 71 -6.82 -3.36 5.77
C MET A 71 -6.38 -1.98 6.26
N LEU A 72 -5.48 -1.33 5.53
CA LEU A 72 -4.99 0.01 5.84
C LEU A 72 -5.83 1.12 5.18
N TYR A 73 -6.83 0.75 4.40
CA TYR A 73 -7.63 1.68 3.60
C TYR A 73 -6.79 2.50 2.62
N THR A 74 -7.46 3.19 1.73
CA THR A 74 -6.84 4.15 0.81
C THR A 74 -7.59 5.47 0.85
N ALA A 75 -6.88 6.56 0.55
CA ALA A 75 -7.50 7.86 0.30
C ALA A 75 -6.67 8.66 -0.70
N ARG A 76 -7.34 9.49 -1.48
CA ARG A 76 -6.65 10.51 -2.28
C ARG A 76 -6.16 11.61 -1.36
N CYS A 77 -4.91 12.05 -1.54
CA CYS A 77 -4.29 13.10 -0.74
C CYS A 77 -3.80 14.24 -1.64
N LYS A 78 -4.58 15.31 -1.71
CA LYS A 78 -4.18 16.49 -2.50
C LYS A 78 -3.03 17.26 -1.84
N GLU A 79 -2.91 17.19 -0.52
CA GLU A 79 -1.85 17.86 0.24
C GLU A 79 -0.45 17.38 -0.16
N MET A 80 -0.31 16.12 -0.60
CA MET A 80 0.95 15.58 -1.13
C MET A 80 1.44 16.25 -2.42
N LEU A 81 0.63 17.07 -3.05
CA LEU A 81 1.02 17.88 -4.22
C LEU A 81 1.66 19.21 -3.82
N THR A 82 1.62 19.57 -2.54
CA THR A 82 2.18 20.81 -2.00
C THR A 82 3.47 20.51 -1.24
N ASP A 83 4.41 21.46 -1.25
CA ASP A 83 5.66 21.32 -0.50
C ASP A 83 5.43 21.25 1.02
N GLU A 84 4.42 21.97 1.51
CA GLU A 84 4.01 21.94 2.92
C GLU A 84 3.50 20.56 3.36
N GLY A 85 2.63 19.92 2.56
CA GLY A 85 2.14 18.59 2.84
C GLY A 85 3.23 17.53 2.78
N LEU A 86 4.15 17.64 1.81
CA LEU A 86 5.35 16.79 1.74
C LEU A 86 6.24 16.96 2.96
N GLN A 87 6.43 18.20 3.41
CA GLN A 87 7.22 18.47 4.61
C GLN A 87 6.57 17.87 5.86
N LYS A 88 5.27 18.07 6.07
CA LYS A 88 4.51 17.46 7.17
C LYS A 88 4.65 15.93 7.18
N ALA A 89 4.51 15.28 6.00
CA ALA A 89 4.67 13.83 5.88
C ALA A 89 6.08 13.38 6.26
N ALA A 90 7.10 14.10 5.81
CA ALA A 90 8.50 13.81 6.15
C ALA A 90 8.77 14.00 7.65
N ASP A 91 8.23 15.04 8.25
CA ASP A 91 8.37 15.33 9.68
C ASP A 91 7.67 14.28 10.54
N THR A 92 6.50 13.79 10.11
CA THR A 92 5.82 12.65 10.75
C THR A 92 6.70 11.40 10.73
N CYS A 93 7.34 11.09 9.59
CA CYS A 93 8.27 9.95 9.51
C CYS A 93 9.44 10.11 10.48
N ARG A 94 10.03 11.30 10.58
CA ARG A 94 11.13 11.59 11.51
C ARG A 94 10.69 11.49 12.97
N TYR A 95 9.55 12.09 13.31
CA TYR A 95 9.00 12.06 14.66
C TYR A 95 8.73 10.63 15.15
N LEU A 96 8.21 9.78 14.29
CA LEU A 96 7.92 8.37 14.61
C LEU A 96 9.15 7.46 14.47
N GLY A 97 10.30 7.98 14.05
CA GLY A 97 11.50 7.19 13.84
C GLY A 97 11.37 6.15 12.72
N ILE A 98 10.64 6.48 11.66
CA ILE A 98 10.49 5.61 10.47
C ILE A 98 11.77 5.71 9.64
N ASP A 99 12.52 4.62 9.55
CA ASP A 99 13.77 4.54 8.79
C ASP A 99 13.55 4.36 7.29
N GLY A 100 12.41 3.79 6.90
CA GLY A 100 12.02 3.62 5.52
C GLY A 100 10.51 3.40 5.34
N LEU A 101 9.99 3.76 4.18
CA LEU A 101 8.56 3.70 3.88
C LEU A 101 8.30 2.77 2.69
N ILE A 102 7.39 1.82 2.84
CA ILE A 102 6.93 0.94 1.77
C ILE A 102 5.58 1.46 1.28
N CYS A 103 5.53 1.89 0.02
CA CYS A 103 4.38 2.51 -0.60
C CYS A 103 3.78 1.58 -1.66
N CYS A 104 2.59 1.03 -1.39
CA CYS A 104 1.88 0.17 -2.34
C CYS A 104 0.83 0.96 -3.12
N GLY A 105 0.83 0.83 -4.43
CA GLY A 105 -0.17 1.45 -5.30
C GLY A 105 0.29 1.55 -6.75
N GLY A 106 -0.19 2.55 -7.46
CA GLY A 106 0.14 2.85 -8.85
C GLY A 106 1.05 4.07 -9.01
N ASP A 107 1.10 4.61 -10.22
CA ASP A 107 1.99 5.72 -10.62
C ASP A 107 1.90 6.96 -9.69
N GLY A 108 0.69 7.39 -9.32
CA GLY A 108 0.52 8.52 -8.40
C GLY A 108 1.13 8.26 -7.02
N THR A 109 1.08 7.02 -6.53
CA THR A 109 1.70 6.61 -5.27
C THR A 109 3.23 6.70 -5.38
N PHE A 110 3.80 6.30 -6.51
CA PHE A 110 5.25 6.34 -6.73
C PHE A 110 5.79 7.74 -6.88
N ARG A 111 5.03 8.65 -7.52
CA ARG A 111 5.38 10.08 -7.55
C ARG A 111 5.44 10.68 -6.14
N GLY A 112 4.48 10.32 -5.27
CA GLY A 112 4.49 10.72 -3.87
C GLY A 112 5.70 10.16 -3.11
N ALA A 113 6.02 8.88 -3.31
CA ALA A 113 7.18 8.22 -2.71
C ALA A 113 8.50 8.88 -3.17
N GLN A 114 8.62 9.19 -4.46
CA GLN A 114 9.80 9.89 -5.01
C GLN A 114 9.95 11.28 -4.39
N ALA A 115 8.85 12.02 -4.25
CA ALA A 115 8.88 13.35 -3.63
C ALA A 115 9.30 13.29 -2.17
N LEU A 116 8.83 12.29 -1.39
CA LEU A 116 9.27 12.05 -0.01
C LEU A 116 10.74 11.63 0.06
N SER A 117 11.22 10.83 -0.90
CA SER A 117 12.64 10.46 -0.95
C SER A 117 13.54 11.68 -1.12
N ARG A 118 13.11 12.66 -1.91
CA ARG A 118 13.82 13.96 -2.05
C ARG A 118 13.83 14.78 -0.74
N LYS A 119 12.85 14.56 0.15
CA LYS A 119 12.82 15.16 1.51
C LYS A 119 13.60 14.33 2.53
N GLY A 120 14.31 13.27 2.10
CA GLY A 120 15.20 12.47 2.95
C GLY A 120 14.53 11.29 3.64
N VAL A 121 13.31 10.87 3.22
CA VAL A 121 12.65 9.66 3.69
C VAL A 121 12.88 8.53 2.68
N PRO A 122 13.66 7.49 3.00
CA PRO A 122 13.84 6.36 2.09
C PRO A 122 12.51 5.68 1.77
N CYS A 123 12.17 5.55 0.48
CA CYS A 123 10.91 4.95 0.05
C CYS A 123 11.14 3.81 -0.94
N ILE A 124 10.35 2.75 -0.80
CA ILE A 124 10.25 1.65 -1.76
C ILE A 124 8.82 1.64 -2.32
N GLY A 125 8.69 1.79 -3.63
CA GLY A 125 7.42 1.62 -4.33
C GLY A 125 7.17 0.16 -4.68
N VAL A 126 5.97 -0.34 -4.39
CA VAL A 126 5.56 -1.70 -4.78
C VAL A 126 4.27 -1.63 -5.60
N PRO A 127 4.28 -2.14 -6.84
CA PRO A 127 3.14 -2.05 -7.73
C PRO A 127 1.98 -2.94 -7.25
N GLY A 128 0.86 -2.31 -6.90
CA GLY A 128 -0.37 -2.96 -6.45
C GLY A 128 -1.58 -2.22 -7.02
N THR A 129 -1.74 -2.29 -8.34
CA THR A 129 -2.85 -1.70 -9.12
C THR A 129 -3.49 -2.74 -10.01
N ILE A 130 -4.75 -2.53 -10.41
CA ILE A 130 -5.46 -3.38 -11.37
C ILE A 130 -5.27 -2.92 -12.82
N ASP A 131 -4.65 -1.78 -13.05
CA ASP A 131 -4.53 -1.18 -14.38
C ASP A 131 -3.37 -1.77 -15.21
N ASN A 132 -2.41 -2.41 -14.54
CA ASN A 132 -1.20 -3.01 -15.11
C ASN A 132 -0.43 -2.07 -16.05
N ASP A 133 -0.38 -0.78 -15.70
CA ASP A 133 0.16 0.33 -16.49
C ASP A 133 1.51 0.85 -15.96
N ILE A 134 2.18 0.09 -15.10
CA ILE A 134 3.48 0.46 -14.53
C ILE A 134 4.60 -0.02 -15.43
N VAL A 135 5.30 0.89 -16.07
CA VAL A 135 6.31 0.64 -17.12
C VAL A 135 7.48 -0.25 -16.64
N CYS A 136 7.79 -0.26 -15.35
CA CYS A 136 8.95 -0.99 -14.82
C CYS A 136 8.64 -2.43 -14.36
N THR A 137 7.43 -2.94 -14.60
CA THR A 137 7.05 -4.31 -14.25
C THR A 137 6.11 -4.92 -15.28
N ASP A 138 6.24 -6.22 -15.51
CA ASP A 138 5.33 -6.97 -16.41
C ASP A 138 3.97 -7.19 -15.76
N TYR A 139 3.93 -7.34 -14.44
CA TYR A 139 2.71 -7.56 -13.65
C TYR A 139 2.70 -6.77 -12.36
N THR A 140 1.49 -6.37 -11.95
CA THR A 140 1.24 -5.79 -10.63
C THR A 140 0.66 -6.83 -9.68
N ILE A 141 0.93 -6.71 -8.39
CA ILE A 141 0.46 -7.68 -7.39
C ILE A 141 -1.07 -7.63 -7.33
N GLY A 142 -1.71 -8.78 -7.62
CA GLY A 142 -3.16 -8.93 -7.60
C GLY A 142 -3.88 -8.64 -8.93
N PHE A 143 -3.18 -8.30 -10.00
CA PHE A 143 -3.77 -8.10 -11.33
C PHE A 143 -4.54 -9.33 -11.83
N ASP A 144 -3.93 -10.51 -11.80
CA ASP A 144 -4.59 -11.77 -12.21
C ASP A 144 -5.83 -12.08 -11.37
N THR A 145 -5.79 -11.77 -10.07
CA THR A 145 -6.95 -11.90 -9.19
C THR A 145 -8.09 -10.98 -9.63
N ALA A 146 -7.78 -9.74 -10.02
CA ALA A 146 -8.78 -8.81 -10.54
C ALA A 146 -9.41 -9.31 -11.84
N LEU A 147 -8.59 -9.79 -12.80
CA LEU A 147 -9.08 -10.39 -14.04
C LEU A 147 -9.97 -11.60 -13.79
N SER A 148 -9.57 -12.50 -12.89
CA SER A 148 -10.36 -13.68 -12.51
C SER A 148 -11.73 -13.28 -11.95
N LEU A 149 -11.81 -12.26 -11.10
CA LEU A 149 -13.07 -11.76 -10.54
C LEU A 149 -13.99 -11.18 -11.62
N ILE A 150 -13.45 -10.49 -12.62
CA ILE A 150 -14.21 -9.97 -13.76
C ILE A 150 -14.83 -11.12 -14.55
N HIS A 151 -14.06 -12.16 -14.91
CA HIS A 151 -14.54 -13.33 -15.64
C HIS A 151 -15.64 -14.08 -14.88
N ILE A 152 -15.45 -14.32 -13.57
CA ILE A 152 -16.46 -14.99 -12.73
C ILE A 152 -17.75 -14.17 -12.66
N SER A 153 -17.66 -12.86 -12.54
CA SER A 153 -18.83 -11.97 -12.48
C SER A 153 -19.58 -11.89 -13.80
N ALA A 154 -18.88 -11.86 -14.93
CA ALA A 154 -19.47 -11.90 -16.27
C ALA A 154 -20.19 -13.22 -16.52
N GLY A 155 -19.57 -14.36 -16.19
CA GLY A 155 -20.17 -15.68 -16.32
C GLY A 155 -21.43 -15.87 -15.46
N ARG A 156 -21.48 -15.29 -14.25
CA ARG A 156 -22.67 -15.31 -13.39
C ARG A 156 -23.84 -14.50 -13.97
N ARG A 157 -23.57 -13.35 -14.56
CA ARG A 157 -24.62 -12.54 -15.25
C ARG A 157 -25.19 -13.28 -16.43
N TYR A 158 -24.37 -13.89 -17.27
CA TYR A 158 -24.78 -14.66 -18.42
C TYR A 158 -25.71 -15.84 -18.01
N ARG A 159 -25.33 -16.61 -16.98
CA ARG A 159 -26.16 -17.72 -16.47
C ARG A 159 -27.50 -17.28 -15.86
N LYS A 160 -27.56 -16.06 -15.27
CA LYS A 160 -28.83 -15.53 -14.76
C LYS A 160 -29.78 -15.12 -15.91
N SER A 161 -29.25 -14.51 -16.97
CA SER A 161 -30.09 -14.15 -18.13
C SER A 161 -30.63 -15.37 -18.86
N MET A 162 -29.88 -16.46 -18.96
CA MET A 162 -30.33 -17.72 -19.61
C MET A 162 -31.35 -18.52 -18.78
N ARG A 163 -31.51 -18.24 -17.47
CA ARG A 163 -32.53 -18.86 -16.62
C ARG A 163 -33.85 -18.08 -16.54
N ALA A 164 -33.88 -16.92 -17.16
CA ALA A 164 -35.08 -16.06 -17.21
C ALA A 164 -35.90 -16.21 -18.49
N PHE A 165 -35.55 -17.19 -19.34
CA PHE A 165 -36.27 -17.71 -20.47
C PHE A 165 -36.59 -19.18 -20.26
#